data_7ef67a6ae0b26cfb96e55d95be1bcc3b
#
_entry.id   7ef67a6ae0b26cfb96e55d95be1bcc3b
#
_cell.length_a   1.000
_cell.length_b   1.000
_cell.length_c   1.000
_cell.angle_alpha   90.00
_cell.angle_beta   90.00
_cell.angle_gamma   90.00
#
_symmetry.space_group_name_H-M   'P 1'
#
loop_
_entity.id
_entity.type
_entity.pdbx_description
1 polymer ?
#
loop_
_entity_poly.entity_id
_entity_poly.type
_entity_poly.pdbx_seq_one_letter_code
_entity_poly.pdbx_strand_id
1 'polypeptide(L)'
;MRARIFNIMQYVSHPKTGEPLLSEDTIISALEHKGIDKWSYILHDQDIHTQQECDRYIKDHNGEQPSWKVGNKKPPHWHIVVQFRNQSDTGTIGKWFGISENYVQVPKGNGPGKFLDCVEYLTHENKKQQSQGKHLYSDEEVHSNFDFRSELDRRAADKVEYGGDLSPKDKLRYDVLYKGKTLRQCICEAPKLYMDDMQYLKKARLDYISRQPAPPNRINYYVTGEGGDGKGLMCRATARSLFPNYDYDDDIFFEVGAGNALFEGYDGQPVIIWNDFRAQELIDSLNGIGNVYTVFDTHPTRQKQNIKYGSINLCNTVNLINSVQSWQEFLDELNFNKEDRKHKQAYRRFPLISVLHTSDYDLLINKGFIEGDSESFGQYIEYKHIQGSLRLIAERCRANDELARELEAKTVKPVITAHNQLVSKMEEMPDDESAIRAEFANYGTMDTTVDTDENGVL
;
A
#
# COMPACT_ATOMS: atom_id res chain seq x y z
N MET A 1 15.31 24.04 -31.71
CA MET A 1 15.09 22.74 -31.03
C MET A 1 13.69 22.73 -30.43
N ARG A 2 12.95 21.58 -30.44
CA ARG A 2 11.58 21.52 -29.89
C ARG A 2 11.55 20.79 -28.56
N ALA A 3 10.94 21.40 -27.55
CA ALA A 3 10.78 20.86 -26.21
C ALA A 3 9.54 21.45 -25.51
N ARG A 4 9.28 21.02 -24.27
CA ARG A 4 8.26 21.61 -23.40
C ARG A 4 8.84 22.51 -22.32
N ILE A 5 10.12 22.37 -21.97
CA ILE A 5 10.77 23.09 -20.91
C ILE A 5 11.96 23.84 -21.51
N PHE A 6 12.09 25.12 -21.15
CA PHE A 6 13.18 25.95 -21.62
C PHE A 6 13.71 26.79 -20.47
N ASN A 7 15.04 26.97 -20.46
CA ASN A 7 15.75 27.93 -19.65
C ASN A 7 16.23 29.07 -20.53
N ILE A 8 16.01 30.29 -20.08
CA ILE A 8 16.46 31.49 -20.76
C ILE A 8 17.41 32.21 -19.80
N MET A 9 18.58 32.58 -20.30
CA MET A 9 19.53 33.44 -19.59
C MET A 9 19.91 34.59 -20.49
N GLN A 10 19.68 35.82 -20.04
CA GLN A 10 20.06 37.03 -20.77
C GLN A 10 20.44 38.17 -19.81
N TYR A 11 21.45 38.91 -20.17
CA TYR A 11 21.82 40.13 -19.44
C TYR A 11 20.76 41.20 -19.55
N VAL A 12 20.61 42.01 -18.51
CA VAL A 12 19.75 43.21 -18.52
C VAL A 12 20.25 44.18 -19.56
N SER A 13 21.58 44.41 -19.63
CA SER A 13 22.26 45.25 -20.61
C SER A 13 23.56 44.61 -21.09
N HIS A 14 24.02 44.99 -22.27
CA HIS A 14 25.21 44.45 -22.87
C HIS A 14 26.48 44.81 -22.03
N PRO A 15 27.24 43.81 -21.57
CA PRO A 15 28.33 44.03 -20.60
C PRO A 15 29.44 45.04 -21.03
N LYS A 16 29.60 45.25 -22.35
CA LYS A 16 30.62 46.15 -22.91
C LYS A 16 30.06 47.48 -23.38
N THR A 17 28.85 47.51 -23.99
CA THR A 17 28.26 48.71 -24.60
C THR A 17 27.23 49.40 -23.71
N GLY A 18 26.69 48.70 -22.70
CA GLY A 18 25.63 49.20 -21.84
C GLY A 18 24.23 49.24 -22.49
N GLU A 19 24.10 48.80 -23.75
CA GLU A 19 22.81 48.78 -24.46
C GLU A 19 21.82 47.83 -23.78
N PRO A 20 20.54 48.23 -23.64
CA PRO A 20 19.51 47.35 -23.05
C PRO A 20 19.35 46.08 -23.90
N LEU A 21 19.26 44.90 -23.25
CA LEU A 21 19.09 43.61 -23.92
C LEU A 21 17.74 42.98 -23.58
N LEU A 22 17.39 42.92 -22.30
CA LEU A 22 16.12 42.32 -21.86
C LEU A 22 15.60 43.04 -20.63
N SER A 23 14.42 43.64 -20.75
CA SER A 23 13.71 44.29 -19.64
C SER A 23 12.69 43.35 -19.00
N GLU A 24 12.32 43.63 -17.75
CA GLU A 24 11.29 42.90 -17.03
C GLU A 24 9.92 43.02 -17.73
N ASP A 25 9.56 44.21 -18.24
CA ASP A 25 8.30 44.40 -18.99
C ASP A 25 8.23 43.48 -20.23
N THR A 26 9.37 43.27 -20.91
CA THR A 26 9.43 42.33 -22.04
C THR A 26 9.25 40.89 -21.58
N ILE A 27 9.81 40.52 -20.42
CA ILE A 27 9.63 39.19 -19.82
C ILE A 27 8.16 38.97 -19.49
N ILE A 28 7.51 39.89 -18.77
CA ILE A 28 6.10 39.80 -18.39
C ILE A 28 5.22 39.64 -19.62
N SER A 29 5.41 40.49 -20.65
CA SER A 29 4.65 40.42 -21.90
C SER A 29 4.84 39.08 -22.65
N ALA A 30 6.05 38.55 -22.65
CA ALA A 30 6.33 37.26 -23.27
C ALA A 30 5.68 36.09 -22.51
N LEU A 31 5.59 36.19 -21.18
CA LEU A 31 5.01 35.15 -20.31
C LEU A 31 3.47 35.09 -20.40
N GLU A 32 2.80 36.10 -20.94
CA GLU A 32 1.33 36.11 -21.19
C GLU A 32 0.90 35.18 -22.34
N HIS A 33 1.84 34.59 -23.06
CA HIS A 33 1.51 33.70 -24.18
C HIS A 33 0.72 32.47 -23.73
N LYS A 34 -0.46 32.25 -24.35
CA LYS A 34 -1.42 31.18 -24.00
C LYS A 34 -0.87 29.74 -24.02
N GLY A 35 0.27 29.52 -24.68
CA GLY A 35 0.91 28.20 -24.73
C GLY A 35 1.75 27.86 -23.48
N ILE A 36 2.10 28.88 -22.67
CA ILE A 36 2.87 28.71 -21.44
C ILE A 36 1.95 28.20 -20.33
N ASP A 37 2.39 27.18 -19.63
CA ASP A 37 1.66 26.56 -18.53
C ASP A 37 2.17 27.05 -17.17
N LYS A 38 3.49 26.87 -16.93
CA LYS A 38 4.17 27.32 -15.73
C LYS A 38 5.39 28.13 -16.09
N TRP A 39 5.71 29.11 -15.27
CA TRP A 39 6.92 29.89 -15.40
C TRP A 39 7.42 30.40 -14.05
N SER A 40 8.73 30.60 -13.98
CA SER A 40 9.40 31.31 -12.89
C SER A 40 10.56 32.12 -13.46
N TYR A 41 10.83 33.30 -12.92
CA TYR A 41 12.00 34.09 -13.27
C TYR A 41 12.57 34.83 -12.06
N ILE A 42 13.86 35.21 -12.16
CA ILE A 42 14.59 35.97 -11.15
C ILE A 42 15.67 36.81 -11.81
N LEU A 43 16.01 37.92 -11.16
CA LEU A 43 17.20 38.73 -11.51
C LEU A 43 18.40 38.27 -10.66
N HIS A 44 19.42 37.74 -11.28
CA HIS A 44 20.69 37.47 -10.62
C HIS A 44 21.61 38.71 -10.74
N ASP A 45 21.66 39.48 -9.69
CA ASP A 45 22.46 40.69 -9.61
C ASP A 45 23.61 40.62 -8.58
N GLN A 46 23.69 39.53 -7.79
CA GLN A 46 24.73 39.32 -6.78
C GLN A 46 25.69 38.17 -7.15
N ASP A 47 25.56 37.56 -8.31
CA ASP A 47 26.41 36.48 -8.76
C ASP A 47 27.85 36.91 -8.97
N ILE A 48 28.77 36.01 -8.61
CA ILE A 48 30.20 36.17 -8.83
C ILE A 48 30.72 35.14 -9.83
N HIS A 49 31.83 35.49 -10.51
CA HIS A 49 32.54 34.52 -11.34
C HIS A 49 33.25 33.46 -10.49
N THR A 50 32.94 32.19 -10.75
CA THR A 50 33.50 31.05 -10.02
C THR A 50 34.77 30.51 -10.66
N GLN A 51 35.59 29.77 -9.88
CA GLN A 51 36.79 29.10 -10.42
C GLN A 51 36.40 28.11 -11.54
N GLN A 52 35.31 27.37 -11.38
CA GLN A 52 34.84 26.41 -12.37
C GLN A 52 34.46 27.09 -13.71
N GLU A 53 33.94 28.31 -13.66
CA GLU A 53 33.65 29.09 -14.88
C GLU A 53 34.92 29.58 -15.55
N CYS A 54 35.92 29.98 -14.77
CA CYS A 54 37.23 30.34 -15.27
C CYS A 54 37.90 29.17 -15.99
N ASP A 55 37.92 28.00 -15.36
CA ASP A 55 38.53 26.79 -15.93
C ASP A 55 37.82 26.37 -17.21
N ARG A 56 36.46 26.49 -17.24
CA ARG A 56 35.68 26.22 -18.44
C ARG A 56 35.99 27.21 -19.56
N TYR A 57 36.03 28.49 -19.24
CA TYR A 57 36.38 29.54 -20.21
C TYR A 57 37.72 29.25 -20.87
N ILE A 58 38.77 29.00 -20.09
CA ILE A 58 40.10 28.67 -20.56
C ILE A 58 40.10 27.44 -21.46
N LYS A 59 39.33 26.41 -21.10
CA LYS A 59 39.21 25.20 -21.90
C LYS A 59 38.52 25.46 -23.23
N ASP A 60 37.43 26.23 -23.22
CA ASP A 60 36.60 26.49 -24.40
C ASP A 60 37.24 27.50 -25.38
N HIS A 61 38.21 28.30 -24.89
CA HIS A 61 38.95 29.30 -25.65
C HIS A 61 40.44 28.96 -25.82
N ASN A 62 40.76 27.67 -25.89
CA ASN A 62 42.11 27.17 -26.22
C ASN A 62 43.22 27.74 -25.31
N GLY A 63 42.93 27.99 -24.03
CA GLY A 63 43.90 28.47 -23.05
C GLY A 63 43.91 29.99 -22.84
N GLU A 64 43.04 30.74 -23.54
CA GLU A 64 42.91 32.18 -23.33
C GLU A 64 42.30 32.49 -21.96
N GLN A 65 42.88 33.50 -21.25
CA GLN A 65 42.37 33.92 -19.95
C GLN A 65 41.13 34.84 -20.12
N PRO A 66 40.10 34.69 -19.27
CA PRO A 66 38.97 35.59 -19.31
C PRO A 66 39.38 37.02 -18.90
N SER A 67 38.64 38.02 -19.41
CA SER A 67 38.84 39.44 -19.06
C SER A 67 38.39 39.78 -17.63
N TRP A 68 37.73 38.87 -16.94
CA TRP A 68 37.26 38.99 -15.57
C TRP A 68 38.06 38.07 -14.63
N LYS A 69 38.04 38.35 -13.32
CA LYS A 69 38.69 37.54 -12.30
C LYS A 69 37.65 36.75 -11.49
N VAL A 70 38.05 35.58 -10.98
CA VAL A 70 37.29 34.82 -10.01
C VAL A 70 37.01 35.71 -8.79
N GLY A 71 35.75 35.68 -8.32
CA GLY A 71 35.25 36.55 -7.24
C GLY A 71 34.72 37.90 -7.70
N ASN A 72 34.94 38.32 -8.95
CA ASN A 72 34.34 39.54 -9.46
C ASN A 72 32.84 39.33 -9.67
N LYS A 73 32.03 40.38 -9.38
CA LYS A 73 30.58 40.41 -9.60
C LYS A 73 30.27 40.31 -11.10
N LYS A 74 29.30 39.50 -11.45
CA LYS A 74 28.78 39.39 -12.81
C LYS A 74 27.85 40.56 -13.13
N PRO A 75 27.73 40.97 -14.40
CA PRO A 75 26.66 41.86 -14.79
C PRO A 75 25.27 41.24 -14.49
N PRO A 76 24.30 42.07 -14.06
CA PRO A 76 22.93 41.58 -13.78
C PRO A 76 22.32 40.84 -14.99
N HIS A 77 21.75 39.70 -14.73
CA HIS A 77 21.17 38.87 -15.77
C HIS A 77 19.92 38.13 -15.29
N TRP A 78 18.97 37.96 -16.20
CA TRP A 78 17.74 37.24 -15.96
C TRP A 78 17.95 35.73 -16.14
N HIS A 79 17.40 34.96 -15.20
CA HIS A 79 17.13 33.55 -15.36
C HIS A 79 15.62 33.33 -15.41
N ILE A 80 15.14 32.69 -16.49
CA ILE A 80 13.72 32.46 -16.74
C ILE A 80 13.54 30.99 -17.07
N VAL A 81 12.60 30.34 -16.42
CA VAL A 81 12.21 28.95 -16.66
C VAL A 81 10.77 28.94 -17.12
N VAL A 82 10.50 28.31 -18.27
CA VAL A 82 9.15 28.19 -18.81
C VAL A 82 8.82 26.75 -19.16
N GLN A 83 7.59 26.36 -18.84
CA GLN A 83 7.01 25.07 -19.24
C GLN A 83 5.78 25.30 -20.10
N PHE A 84 5.72 24.59 -21.23
CA PHE A 84 4.63 24.66 -22.18
C PHE A 84 3.71 23.45 -22.05
N ARG A 85 2.41 23.64 -22.36
CA ARG A 85 1.44 22.53 -22.48
C ARG A 85 1.80 21.61 -23.62
N ASN A 86 2.23 22.18 -24.76
CA ASN A 86 2.69 21.47 -25.95
C ASN A 86 4.14 21.83 -26.23
N GLN A 87 4.78 21.07 -27.15
CA GLN A 87 6.15 21.42 -27.56
C GLN A 87 6.19 22.73 -28.31
N SER A 88 7.15 23.58 -27.98
CA SER A 88 7.53 24.81 -28.70
C SER A 88 8.95 24.69 -29.25
N ASP A 89 9.44 25.71 -29.95
CA ASP A 89 10.81 25.75 -30.47
C ASP A 89 11.58 26.99 -29.98
N THR A 90 12.90 26.86 -29.90
CA THR A 90 13.80 27.90 -29.38
C THR A 90 13.71 29.21 -30.16
N GLY A 91 13.55 29.15 -31.49
CA GLY A 91 13.47 30.34 -32.33
C GLY A 91 12.16 31.15 -32.11
N THR A 92 11.04 30.45 -31.91
CA THR A 92 9.76 31.09 -31.58
C THR A 92 9.83 31.78 -30.23
N ILE A 93 10.39 31.10 -29.21
CA ILE A 93 10.55 31.65 -27.87
C ILE A 93 11.49 32.86 -27.88
N GLY A 94 12.63 32.75 -28.58
CA GLY A 94 13.55 33.89 -28.71
C GLY A 94 12.87 35.15 -29.27
N LYS A 95 11.98 34.98 -30.26
CA LYS A 95 11.20 36.12 -30.82
C LYS A 95 10.27 36.76 -29.81
N TRP A 96 9.61 35.96 -28.93
CA TRP A 96 8.71 36.52 -27.91
C TRP A 96 9.46 37.35 -26.85
N PHE A 97 10.65 36.89 -26.48
CA PHE A 97 11.50 37.62 -25.54
C PHE A 97 12.40 38.68 -26.21
N GLY A 98 12.33 38.85 -27.53
CA GLY A 98 13.20 39.80 -28.24
C GLY A 98 14.68 39.47 -28.20
N ILE A 99 15.05 38.21 -28.02
CA ILE A 99 16.44 37.75 -27.89
C ILE A 99 16.82 36.71 -28.94
N SER A 100 18.13 36.50 -29.13
CA SER A 100 18.62 35.42 -30.00
C SER A 100 18.25 34.03 -29.42
N GLU A 101 17.92 33.08 -30.29
CA GLU A 101 17.60 31.70 -29.89
C GLU A 101 18.73 31.00 -29.14
N ASN A 102 19.97 31.47 -29.26
CA ASN A 102 21.14 30.93 -28.54
C ASN A 102 21.03 31.11 -27.01
N TYR A 103 20.23 32.08 -26.56
CA TYR A 103 19.97 32.32 -25.13
C TYR A 103 18.77 31.48 -24.60
N VAL A 104 18.10 30.73 -25.47
CA VAL A 104 17.00 29.84 -25.14
C VAL A 104 17.51 28.40 -25.17
N GLN A 105 17.63 27.78 -24.00
CA GLN A 105 18.22 26.46 -23.87
C GLN A 105 17.18 25.42 -23.48
N VAL A 106 17.27 24.23 -24.08
CA VAL A 106 16.53 23.06 -23.61
C VAL A 106 17.37 22.36 -22.54
N PRO A 107 16.84 22.21 -21.31
CA PRO A 107 17.55 21.52 -20.23
C PRO A 107 17.94 20.10 -20.63
N LYS A 108 19.16 19.68 -20.29
CA LYS A 108 19.63 18.31 -20.55
C LYS A 108 18.89 17.29 -19.67
N GLY A 109 18.51 16.16 -20.25
CA GLY A 109 17.83 15.05 -19.54
C GLY A 109 16.30 15.07 -19.71
N ASN A 110 15.71 13.89 -19.57
CA ASN A 110 14.27 13.65 -19.72
C ASN A 110 13.75 12.97 -18.46
N GLY A 111 13.47 13.73 -17.42
CA GLY A 111 12.93 13.19 -16.17
C GLY A 111 11.67 13.95 -15.72
N PRO A 112 10.80 13.33 -14.93
CA PRO A 112 9.56 13.95 -14.46
C PRO A 112 9.79 15.18 -13.57
N GLY A 113 10.97 15.30 -12.93
CA GLY A 113 11.34 16.44 -12.07
C GLY A 113 12.09 17.56 -12.80
N LYS A 114 12.28 17.48 -14.12
CA LYS A 114 13.22 18.37 -14.85
C LYS A 114 12.87 19.86 -14.78
N PHE A 115 11.60 20.20 -14.82
CA PHE A 115 11.15 21.59 -14.67
C PHE A 115 11.53 22.14 -13.28
N LEU A 116 11.25 21.38 -12.23
CA LEU A 116 11.58 21.78 -10.86
C LEU A 116 13.09 21.80 -10.58
N ASP A 117 13.92 20.99 -11.28
CA ASP A 117 15.39 21.14 -11.24
C ASP A 117 15.83 22.53 -11.70
N CYS A 118 15.15 23.06 -12.73
CA CYS A 118 15.46 24.37 -13.27
C CYS A 118 14.93 25.49 -12.37
N VAL A 119 13.80 25.30 -11.72
CA VAL A 119 13.25 26.26 -10.74
C VAL A 119 14.10 26.31 -9.48
N GLU A 120 14.53 25.17 -8.93
CA GLU A 120 15.45 25.06 -7.78
C GLU A 120 16.78 25.79 -8.02
N TYR A 121 17.20 25.88 -9.28
CA TYR A 121 18.42 26.63 -9.64
C TYR A 121 18.28 28.13 -9.44
N LEU A 122 17.08 28.70 -9.49
CA LEU A 122 16.87 30.14 -9.44
C LEU A 122 17.34 30.76 -8.12
N THR A 123 17.12 30.08 -7.00
CA THR A 123 17.57 30.52 -5.66
C THR A 123 19.00 30.11 -5.33
N HIS A 124 19.62 29.26 -6.14
CA HIS A 124 20.94 28.65 -5.87
C HIS A 124 20.99 27.82 -4.58
N GLU A 125 19.89 27.36 -4.03
CA GLU A 125 19.84 26.59 -2.78
C GLU A 125 20.43 25.18 -2.90
N ASN A 126 20.56 24.66 -4.10
CA ASN A 126 21.11 23.34 -4.34
C ASN A 126 22.55 23.23 -3.82
N LYS A 127 22.87 22.09 -3.15
CA LYS A 127 24.21 21.83 -2.57
C LYS A 127 25.37 22.08 -3.54
N LYS A 128 25.16 21.80 -4.83
CA LYS A 128 26.18 22.00 -5.86
C LYS A 128 26.48 23.49 -6.09
N GLN A 129 25.44 24.34 -6.14
CA GLN A 129 25.61 25.78 -6.30
C GLN A 129 26.21 26.39 -5.04
N GLN A 130 25.82 25.96 -3.87
CA GLN A 130 26.37 26.41 -2.60
C GLN A 130 27.86 26.02 -2.44
N SER A 131 28.22 24.80 -2.84
CA SER A 131 29.66 24.38 -2.84
C SER A 131 30.54 25.19 -3.80
N GLN A 132 29.93 25.85 -4.78
CA GLN A 132 30.65 26.78 -5.72
C GLN A 132 30.70 28.22 -5.20
N GLY A 133 30.16 28.49 -4.01
CA GLY A 133 30.14 29.83 -3.41
C GLY A 133 29.19 30.80 -4.11
N LYS A 134 28.16 30.31 -4.78
CA LYS A 134 27.14 31.16 -5.40
C LYS A 134 26.30 31.86 -4.35
N HIS A 135 25.85 33.07 -4.68
CA HIS A 135 24.90 33.82 -3.83
C HIS A 135 23.58 33.05 -3.66
N LEU A 136 23.09 33.00 -2.42
CA LEU A 136 21.77 32.42 -2.12
C LEU A 136 20.73 33.54 -2.21
N TYR A 137 19.82 33.40 -3.16
CA TYR A 137 18.71 34.32 -3.34
C TYR A 137 17.50 33.87 -2.50
N SER A 138 16.69 34.85 -2.06
CA SER A 138 15.46 34.55 -1.30
C SER A 138 14.31 34.14 -2.23
N ASP A 139 13.33 33.44 -1.67
CA ASP A 139 12.11 33.07 -2.42
C ASP A 139 11.29 34.29 -2.88
N GLU A 140 11.38 35.38 -2.13
CA GLU A 140 10.67 36.64 -2.41
C GLU A 140 11.19 37.34 -3.68
N GLU A 141 12.43 37.02 -4.11
CA GLU A 141 13.03 37.54 -5.34
C GLU A 141 12.60 36.74 -6.59
N VAL A 142 11.96 35.57 -6.39
CA VAL A 142 11.49 34.71 -7.48
C VAL A 142 10.05 35.07 -7.84
N HIS A 143 9.82 35.51 -9.05
CA HIS A 143 8.51 35.69 -9.63
C HIS A 143 8.01 34.41 -10.28
N SER A 144 6.78 33.97 -9.99
CA SER A 144 6.21 32.72 -10.47
C SER A 144 4.69 32.81 -10.63
N ASN A 145 4.11 32.03 -11.59
CA ASN A 145 2.65 31.92 -11.72
C ASN A 145 2.08 30.72 -10.93
N PHE A 146 2.88 30.07 -10.10
CA PHE A 146 2.47 28.97 -9.24
C PHE A 146 3.27 29.02 -7.93
N ASP A 147 2.80 28.29 -6.92
CA ASP A 147 3.52 28.13 -5.64
C ASP A 147 4.71 27.17 -5.82
N PHE A 148 5.83 27.73 -6.26
CA PHE A 148 7.04 26.95 -6.57
C PHE A 148 7.68 26.36 -5.30
N ARG A 149 7.60 27.05 -4.16
CA ARG A 149 8.19 26.57 -2.90
C ARG A 149 7.48 25.29 -2.43
N SER A 150 6.15 25.33 -2.34
CA SER A 150 5.35 24.14 -1.98
C SER A 150 5.59 22.97 -2.96
N GLU A 151 5.79 23.26 -4.26
CA GLU A 151 6.10 22.18 -5.22
C GLU A 151 7.51 21.60 -5.03
N LEU A 152 8.52 22.42 -4.70
CA LEU A 152 9.87 21.95 -4.38
C LEU A 152 9.88 21.12 -3.09
N ASP A 153 9.22 21.60 -2.03
CA ASP A 153 9.13 20.90 -0.74
C ASP A 153 8.41 19.55 -0.88
N ARG A 154 7.30 19.52 -1.61
CA ARG A 154 6.60 18.28 -1.93
C ARG A 154 7.50 17.31 -2.70
N ARG A 155 8.25 17.82 -3.68
CA ARG A 155 9.21 17.01 -4.43
C ARG A 155 10.33 16.46 -3.56
N ALA A 156 10.84 17.27 -2.62
CA ALA A 156 11.85 16.81 -1.67
C ALA A 156 11.32 15.68 -0.78
N ALA A 157 10.08 15.82 -0.26
CA ALA A 157 9.38 14.76 0.48
C ALA A 157 9.20 13.49 -0.37
N ASP A 158 8.71 13.64 -1.61
CA ASP A 158 8.57 12.54 -2.55
C ASP A 158 9.89 11.80 -2.81
N LYS A 159 11.01 12.53 -2.98
CA LYS A 159 12.33 11.92 -3.17
C LYS A 159 12.77 11.08 -1.97
N VAL A 160 12.45 11.52 -0.76
CA VAL A 160 12.73 10.76 0.47
C VAL A 160 11.84 9.51 0.51
N GLU A 161 10.55 9.67 0.23
CA GLU A 161 9.57 8.58 0.33
C GLU A 161 9.75 7.51 -0.74
N TYR A 162 10.01 7.91 -2.00
CA TYR A 162 10.06 7.00 -3.15
C TYR A 162 11.49 6.73 -3.66
N GLY A 163 12.49 7.31 -3.04
CA GLY A 163 13.89 7.15 -3.45
C GLY A 163 14.27 7.90 -4.74
N GLY A 164 13.42 8.82 -5.24
CA GLY A 164 13.66 9.61 -6.44
C GLY A 164 12.42 10.31 -6.99
N ASP A 165 12.58 10.98 -8.11
CA ASP A 165 11.49 11.63 -8.84
C ASP A 165 10.71 10.57 -9.65
N LEU A 166 9.57 10.14 -9.13
CA LEU A 166 8.67 9.22 -9.83
C LEU A 166 7.53 9.98 -10.54
N SER A 167 7.10 9.44 -11.69
CA SER A 167 5.87 9.90 -12.30
C SER A 167 4.64 9.54 -11.43
N PRO A 168 3.50 10.23 -11.54
CA PRO A 168 2.29 9.86 -10.80
C PRO A 168 1.89 8.40 -11.01
N LYS A 169 2.12 7.87 -12.20
CA LYS A 169 1.88 6.46 -12.54
C LYS A 169 2.82 5.52 -11.77
N ASP A 170 4.10 5.85 -11.71
CA ASP A 170 5.09 5.02 -11.03
C ASP A 170 4.94 5.10 -9.51
N LYS A 171 4.50 6.25 -8.96
CA LYS A 171 4.13 6.36 -7.54
C LYS A 171 2.96 5.43 -7.21
N LEU A 172 1.91 5.43 -8.03
CA LEU A 172 0.77 4.54 -7.84
C LEU A 172 1.19 3.06 -7.87
N ARG A 173 2.09 2.67 -8.80
CA ARG A 173 2.67 1.33 -8.86
C ARG A 173 3.46 0.98 -7.61
N TYR A 174 4.28 1.91 -7.15
CA TYR A 174 5.07 1.76 -5.93
C TYR A 174 4.16 1.56 -4.71
N ASP A 175 3.12 2.38 -4.56
CA ASP A 175 2.18 2.29 -3.46
C ASP A 175 1.45 0.93 -3.43
N VAL A 176 1.04 0.41 -4.59
CA VAL A 176 0.44 -0.92 -4.69
C VAL A 176 1.43 -2.02 -4.35
N LEU A 177 2.65 -1.97 -4.92
CA LEU A 177 3.64 -3.06 -4.85
C LEU A 177 4.34 -3.13 -3.48
N TYR A 178 4.61 -1.98 -2.86
CA TYR A 178 5.42 -1.91 -1.63
C TYR A 178 4.63 -1.47 -0.40
N LYS A 179 3.64 -0.58 -0.54
CA LYS A 179 2.84 -0.09 0.59
C LYS A 179 1.51 -0.83 0.75
N GLY A 180 1.17 -1.70 -0.20
CA GLY A 180 -0.04 -2.51 -0.13
C GLY A 180 -1.33 -1.76 -0.41
N LYS A 181 -1.27 -0.65 -1.15
CA LYS A 181 -2.46 0.09 -1.58
C LYS A 181 -3.40 -0.83 -2.37
N THR A 182 -4.67 -0.89 -1.98
CA THR A 182 -5.65 -1.77 -2.62
C THR A 182 -6.05 -1.28 -4.01
N LEU A 183 -6.53 -2.18 -4.87
CA LEU A 183 -7.03 -1.78 -6.18
C LEU A 183 -8.23 -0.84 -6.07
N ARG A 184 -9.06 -0.99 -5.04
CA ARG A 184 -10.17 -0.09 -4.75
C ARG A 184 -9.70 1.33 -4.43
N GLN A 185 -8.69 1.47 -3.55
CA GLN A 185 -8.09 2.78 -3.26
C GLN A 185 -7.54 3.43 -4.53
N CYS A 186 -6.90 2.65 -5.41
CA CYS A 186 -6.44 3.17 -6.72
C CYS A 186 -7.59 3.67 -7.59
N ILE A 187 -8.72 2.96 -7.62
CA ILE A 187 -9.92 3.37 -8.36
C ILE A 187 -10.50 4.67 -7.80
N CYS A 188 -10.61 4.79 -6.48
CA CYS A 188 -11.20 5.97 -5.84
C CYS A 188 -10.31 7.22 -5.96
N GLU A 189 -9.01 7.07 -5.74
CA GLU A 189 -8.08 8.20 -5.67
C GLU A 189 -7.54 8.65 -7.04
N ALA A 190 -7.33 7.70 -7.96
CA ALA A 190 -6.70 7.96 -9.25
C ALA A 190 -7.35 7.16 -10.39
N PRO A 191 -8.66 7.32 -10.66
CA PRO A 191 -9.42 6.47 -11.59
C PRO A 191 -8.83 6.44 -12.98
N LYS A 192 -8.34 7.56 -13.50
CA LYS A 192 -7.73 7.62 -14.82
C LYS A 192 -6.42 6.83 -14.90
N LEU A 193 -5.54 7.00 -13.90
CA LEU A 193 -4.28 6.25 -13.85
C LEU A 193 -4.54 4.75 -13.68
N TYR A 194 -5.54 4.39 -12.88
CA TYR A 194 -5.97 3.00 -12.75
C TYR A 194 -6.42 2.40 -14.09
N MET A 195 -7.29 3.10 -14.84
CA MET A 195 -7.74 2.64 -16.16
C MET A 195 -6.58 2.46 -17.15
N ASP A 196 -5.64 3.41 -17.15
CA ASP A 196 -4.49 3.39 -18.07
C ASP A 196 -3.46 2.29 -17.72
N ASP A 197 -3.49 1.73 -16.48
CA ASP A 197 -2.47 0.80 -16.00
C ASP A 197 -3.02 -0.42 -15.25
N MET A 198 -4.30 -0.69 -15.36
CA MET A 198 -5.05 -1.69 -14.60
C MET A 198 -4.37 -3.07 -14.56
N GLN A 199 -3.85 -3.55 -15.69
CA GLN A 199 -3.23 -4.88 -15.77
C GLN A 199 -1.94 -4.97 -14.94
N TYR A 200 -1.14 -3.91 -14.96
CA TYR A 200 0.08 -3.85 -14.17
C TYR A 200 -0.24 -3.75 -12.68
N LEU A 201 -1.20 -2.89 -12.30
CA LEU A 201 -1.62 -2.72 -10.91
C LEU A 201 -2.19 -4.02 -10.32
N LYS A 202 -3.00 -4.76 -11.08
CA LYS A 202 -3.48 -6.10 -10.68
C LYS A 202 -2.32 -7.07 -10.43
N LYS A 203 -1.33 -7.11 -11.33
CA LYS A 203 -0.13 -7.93 -11.16
C LYS A 203 0.70 -7.52 -9.94
N ALA A 204 0.92 -6.22 -9.77
CA ALA A 204 1.66 -5.68 -8.63
C ALA A 204 0.97 -6.02 -7.30
N ARG A 205 -0.37 -5.94 -7.27
CA ARG A 205 -1.16 -6.29 -6.10
C ARG A 205 -1.08 -7.78 -5.76
N LEU A 206 -1.20 -8.65 -6.75
CA LEU A 206 -1.01 -10.10 -6.55
C LEU A 206 0.39 -10.42 -6.02
N ASP A 207 1.42 -9.77 -6.54
CA ASP A 207 2.78 -9.94 -6.04
C ASP A 207 2.93 -9.45 -4.60
N TYR A 208 2.32 -8.31 -4.25
CA TYR A 208 2.28 -7.81 -2.87
C TYR A 208 1.65 -8.84 -1.94
N ILE A 209 0.43 -9.33 -2.25
CA ILE A 209 -0.29 -10.32 -1.41
C ILE A 209 0.51 -11.62 -1.31
N SER A 210 1.13 -12.08 -2.40
CA SER A 210 1.94 -13.30 -2.40
C SER A 210 3.16 -13.24 -1.48
N ARG A 211 3.62 -12.04 -1.13
CA ARG A 211 4.77 -11.81 -0.23
C ARG A 211 4.37 -11.61 1.22
N GLN A 212 3.08 -11.41 1.51
CA GLN A 212 2.63 -11.19 2.89
C GLN A 212 2.90 -12.44 3.76
N PRO A 213 3.25 -12.26 5.03
CA PRO A 213 3.32 -13.37 5.98
C PRO A 213 1.92 -13.96 6.22
N ALA A 214 1.87 -15.20 6.69
CA ALA A 214 0.65 -15.72 7.26
C ALA A 214 0.29 -14.91 8.53
N PRO A 215 -1.00 -14.72 8.84
CA PRO A 215 -1.38 -14.09 10.10
C PRO A 215 -0.94 -14.97 11.28
N PRO A 216 -0.61 -14.41 12.44
CA PRO A 216 -0.20 -15.19 13.61
C PRO A 216 -1.31 -16.14 14.07
N ASN A 217 -2.54 -15.65 14.03
CA ASN A 217 -3.72 -16.40 14.42
C ASN A 217 -4.84 -16.25 13.41
N ARG A 218 -5.72 -17.26 13.34
CA ARG A 218 -6.93 -17.26 12.54
C ARG A 218 -8.09 -17.85 13.34
N ILE A 219 -9.19 -17.13 13.43
CA ILE A 219 -10.41 -17.58 14.08
C ILE A 219 -11.41 -18.03 13.03
N ASN A 220 -11.88 -19.26 13.14
CA ASN A 220 -12.89 -19.79 12.23
C ASN A 220 -14.23 -19.93 12.97
N TYR A 221 -15.27 -19.47 12.31
CA TYR A 221 -16.66 -19.54 12.80
C TYR A 221 -17.45 -20.52 11.95
N TYR A 222 -18.35 -21.22 12.59
CA TYR A 222 -19.39 -21.96 11.90
C TYR A 222 -20.76 -21.42 12.30
N VAL A 223 -21.55 -21.03 11.32
CA VAL A 223 -22.88 -20.46 11.51
C VAL A 223 -23.91 -21.41 10.90
N THR A 224 -24.76 -22.01 11.72
CA THR A 224 -25.80 -22.95 11.28
C THR A 224 -27.18 -22.47 11.66
N GLY A 225 -28.22 -23.02 11.01
CA GLY A 225 -29.62 -22.71 11.23
C GLY A 225 -30.45 -23.11 10.02
N GLU A 226 -31.77 -23.02 10.12
CA GLU A 226 -32.67 -23.33 9.05
C GLU A 226 -32.55 -22.39 7.84
N GLY A 227 -33.15 -22.79 6.71
CA GLY A 227 -33.23 -21.96 5.52
C GLY A 227 -33.94 -20.62 5.81
N GLY A 228 -33.24 -19.50 5.56
CA GLY A 228 -33.81 -18.17 5.76
C GLY A 228 -33.60 -17.54 7.14
N ASP A 229 -32.94 -18.17 8.10
CA ASP A 229 -32.67 -17.60 9.44
C ASP A 229 -31.66 -16.47 9.47
N GLY A 230 -31.07 -16.11 8.31
CA GLY A 230 -30.17 -14.96 8.21
C GLY A 230 -28.70 -15.29 8.44
N LYS A 231 -28.29 -16.53 8.20
CA LYS A 231 -26.87 -16.97 8.36
C LYS A 231 -25.87 -16.08 7.63
N GLY A 232 -26.12 -15.78 6.34
CA GLY A 232 -25.27 -14.88 5.56
C GLY A 232 -25.24 -13.45 6.10
N LEU A 233 -26.37 -12.96 6.65
CA LEU A 233 -26.42 -11.65 7.32
C LEU A 233 -25.58 -11.67 8.60
N MET A 234 -25.64 -12.77 9.36
CA MET A 234 -24.80 -12.95 10.56
C MET A 234 -23.33 -12.89 10.23
N CYS A 235 -22.88 -13.57 9.18
CA CYS A 235 -21.49 -13.52 8.73
C CYS A 235 -21.06 -12.10 8.37
N ARG A 236 -21.85 -11.38 7.55
CA ARG A 236 -21.53 -10.00 7.14
C ARG A 236 -21.56 -9.02 8.31
N ALA A 237 -22.55 -9.10 9.20
CA ALA A 237 -22.62 -8.26 10.39
C ALA A 237 -21.44 -8.49 11.34
N THR A 238 -21.04 -9.76 11.53
CA THR A 238 -19.84 -10.11 12.32
C THR A 238 -18.58 -9.54 11.67
N ALA A 239 -18.41 -9.71 10.36
CA ALA A 239 -17.25 -9.17 9.63
C ALA A 239 -17.13 -7.65 9.79
N ARG A 240 -18.20 -6.89 9.56
CA ARG A 240 -18.24 -5.43 9.74
C ARG A 240 -17.92 -5.01 11.18
N SER A 241 -18.44 -5.73 12.15
CA SER A 241 -18.23 -5.40 13.57
C SER A 241 -16.83 -5.73 14.07
N LEU A 242 -16.14 -6.70 13.46
CA LEU A 242 -14.72 -6.99 13.73
C LEU A 242 -13.79 -5.92 13.13
N PHE A 243 -14.18 -5.31 12.01
CA PHE A 243 -13.35 -4.37 11.26
C PHE A 243 -14.09 -3.03 11.02
N PRO A 244 -14.43 -2.29 12.09
CA PRO A 244 -15.27 -1.09 12.01
C PRO A 244 -14.58 0.13 11.34
N ASN A 245 -13.27 0.06 11.12
CA ASN A 245 -12.48 1.15 10.52
C ASN A 245 -12.46 1.11 8.97
N TYR A 246 -13.15 0.16 8.37
CA TYR A 246 -13.27 0.07 6.91
C TYR A 246 -14.61 0.65 6.45
N ASP A 247 -14.57 1.47 5.41
CA ASP A 247 -15.77 2.14 4.90
C ASP A 247 -16.63 1.23 4.01
N TYR A 248 -16.04 0.16 3.46
CA TYR A 248 -16.69 -0.66 2.44
C TYR A 248 -16.55 -2.17 2.72
N ASP A 249 -17.64 -2.90 2.48
CA ASP A 249 -17.69 -4.35 2.63
C ASP A 249 -16.63 -5.10 1.83
N ASP A 250 -16.35 -4.64 0.59
CA ASP A 250 -15.34 -5.24 -0.30
C ASP A 250 -13.90 -5.14 0.24
N ASP A 251 -13.63 -4.23 1.17
CA ASP A 251 -12.34 -4.11 1.84
C ASP A 251 -12.28 -4.99 3.12
N ILE A 252 -13.45 -5.36 3.68
CA ILE A 252 -13.56 -6.16 4.90
C ILE A 252 -13.56 -7.64 4.60
N PHE A 253 -14.42 -8.08 3.69
CA PHE A 253 -14.59 -9.52 3.43
C PHE A 253 -14.60 -9.88 1.96
N PHE A 254 -14.06 -11.04 1.70
CA PHE A 254 -14.14 -11.72 0.42
C PHE A 254 -15.12 -12.89 0.52
N GLU A 255 -16.10 -12.95 -0.37
CA GLU A 255 -17.00 -14.10 -0.48
C GLU A 255 -16.44 -15.11 -1.46
N VAL A 256 -16.27 -16.35 -1.02
CA VAL A 256 -15.71 -17.43 -1.84
C VAL A 256 -16.59 -17.70 -3.05
N GLY A 257 -15.97 -17.69 -4.23
CA GLY A 257 -16.64 -18.01 -5.48
C GLY A 257 -16.98 -19.50 -5.64
N ALA A 258 -17.81 -19.81 -6.61
CA ALA A 258 -18.10 -21.18 -6.99
C ALA A 258 -17.09 -21.75 -7.99
N GLY A 259 -16.86 -23.07 -7.98
CA GLY A 259 -16.05 -23.79 -8.95
C GLY A 259 -14.55 -23.81 -8.62
N ASN A 260 -13.70 -23.98 -9.66
CA ASN A 260 -12.27 -24.29 -9.48
C ASN A 260 -11.36 -23.09 -9.16
N ALA A 261 -11.91 -21.89 -8.99
CA ALA A 261 -11.16 -20.67 -8.74
C ALA A 261 -11.69 -19.93 -7.50
N LEU A 262 -11.75 -20.64 -6.38
CA LEU A 262 -12.36 -20.17 -5.12
C LEU A 262 -11.88 -18.79 -4.67
N PHE A 263 -10.62 -18.49 -4.86
CA PHE A 263 -9.98 -17.25 -4.40
C PHE A 263 -9.73 -16.22 -5.51
N GLU A 264 -10.36 -16.38 -6.68
CA GLU A 264 -10.24 -15.41 -7.75
C GLU A 264 -10.86 -14.07 -7.32
N GLY A 265 -10.06 -13.01 -7.36
CA GLY A 265 -10.48 -11.68 -6.91
C GLY A 265 -10.21 -11.38 -5.43
N TYR A 266 -9.64 -12.33 -4.65
CA TYR A 266 -9.18 -12.03 -3.30
C TYR A 266 -8.08 -10.97 -3.33
N ASP A 267 -8.28 -9.89 -2.60
CA ASP A 267 -7.38 -8.71 -2.54
C ASP A 267 -6.81 -8.48 -1.13
N GLY A 268 -6.68 -9.55 -0.34
CA GLY A 268 -6.09 -9.50 1.00
C GLY A 268 -7.08 -9.06 2.09
N GLN A 269 -8.37 -9.24 1.87
CA GLN A 269 -9.39 -8.95 2.88
C GLN A 269 -9.14 -9.73 4.17
N PRO A 270 -9.35 -9.11 5.35
CA PRO A 270 -9.14 -9.77 6.64
C PRO A 270 -10.14 -10.88 6.95
N VAL A 271 -11.28 -10.92 6.27
CA VAL A 271 -12.31 -11.91 6.46
C VAL A 271 -12.60 -12.67 5.15
N ILE A 272 -12.73 -13.99 5.22
CA ILE A 272 -13.25 -14.81 4.13
C ILE A 272 -14.60 -15.41 4.57
N ILE A 273 -15.64 -15.22 3.75
CA ILE A 273 -16.97 -15.77 3.97
C ILE A 273 -17.21 -16.93 3.00
N TRP A 274 -17.57 -18.08 3.54
CA TRP A 274 -17.90 -19.34 2.85
C TRP A 274 -19.41 -19.56 2.93
N ASN A 275 -20.14 -19.15 1.89
CA ASN A 275 -21.60 -19.21 1.88
C ASN A 275 -22.11 -20.58 1.48
N ASP A 276 -22.99 -21.16 2.32
CA ASP A 276 -23.73 -22.41 2.12
C ASP A 276 -22.84 -23.64 1.83
N PHE A 277 -21.63 -23.71 2.41
CA PHE A 277 -20.76 -24.87 2.27
C PHE A 277 -21.10 -25.97 3.27
N ARG A 278 -21.38 -27.16 2.76
CA ARG A 278 -21.42 -28.39 3.53
C ARG A 278 -20.01 -28.98 3.63
N ALA A 279 -19.78 -29.90 4.58
CA ALA A 279 -18.47 -30.49 4.80
C ALA A 279 -17.88 -31.16 3.55
N GLN A 280 -18.68 -31.98 2.85
CA GLN A 280 -18.24 -32.65 1.62
C GLN A 280 -17.94 -31.65 0.49
N GLU A 281 -18.81 -30.63 0.30
CA GLU A 281 -18.61 -29.58 -0.70
C GLU A 281 -17.31 -28.80 -0.44
N LEU A 282 -17.00 -28.54 0.83
CA LEU A 282 -15.76 -27.89 1.23
C LEU A 282 -14.53 -28.74 0.92
N ILE A 283 -14.60 -30.06 1.22
CA ILE A 283 -13.53 -31.02 0.91
C ILE A 283 -13.29 -31.09 -0.60
N ASP A 284 -14.34 -31.19 -1.39
CA ASP A 284 -14.26 -31.31 -2.85
C ASP A 284 -13.72 -30.01 -3.47
N SER A 285 -14.23 -28.87 -3.03
CA SER A 285 -13.82 -27.54 -3.53
C SER A 285 -12.36 -27.20 -3.23
N LEU A 286 -11.84 -27.66 -2.09
CA LEU A 286 -10.46 -27.46 -1.68
C LEU A 286 -9.53 -28.62 -2.12
N ASN A 287 -10.04 -29.60 -2.92
CA ASN A 287 -9.28 -30.74 -3.40
C ASN A 287 -8.70 -31.61 -2.26
N GLY A 288 -9.48 -31.83 -1.22
CA GLY A 288 -9.17 -32.78 -0.17
C GLY A 288 -9.07 -32.20 1.24
N ILE A 289 -9.25 -33.09 2.22
CA ILE A 289 -9.31 -32.73 3.64
C ILE A 289 -8.04 -32.04 4.16
N GLY A 290 -6.86 -32.39 3.65
CA GLY A 290 -5.59 -31.76 4.03
C GLY A 290 -5.56 -30.27 3.71
N ASN A 291 -6.12 -29.87 2.57
CA ASN A 291 -6.23 -28.45 2.21
C ASN A 291 -7.27 -27.73 3.07
N VAL A 292 -8.37 -28.41 3.44
CA VAL A 292 -9.35 -27.86 4.41
C VAL A 292 -8.63 -27.54 5.73
N TYR A 293 -7.86 -28.51 6.27
CA TYR A 293 -7.13 -28.31 7.52
C TYR A 293 -6.11 -27.18 7.44
N THR A 294 -5.52 -26.96 6.28
CA THR A 294 -4.59 -25.87 6.03
C THR A 294 -5.27 -24.50 5.95
N VAL A 295 -6.36 -24.40 5.20
CA VAL A 295 -7.10 -23.13 5.03
C VAL A 295 -7.73 -22.68 6.34
N PHE A 296 -8.18 -23.63 7.17
CA PHE A 296 -8.80 -23.39 8.47
C PHE A 296 -7.85 -23.62 9.67
N ASP A 297 -6.54 -23.62 9.43
CA ASP A 297 -5.60 -23.67 10.55
C ASP A 297 -5.70 -22.43 11.41
N THR A 298 -5.77 -22.61 12.74
CA THR A 298 -5.82 -21.49 13.71
C THR A 298 -4.46 -20.81 13.92
N HIS A 299 -3.36 -21.52 13.57
CA HIS A 299 -1.99 -20.98 13.53
C HIS A 299 -1.43 -21.19 12.12
N PRO A 300 -1.93 -20.44 11.13
CA PRO A 300 -1.63 -20.72 9.74
C PRO A 300 -0.16 -20.50 9.41
N THR A 301 0.38 -21.38 8.60
CA THR A 301 1.66 -21.17 7.94
C THR A 301 1.46 -20.57 6.56
N ARG A 302 2.53 -19.99 6.00
CA ARG A 302 2.49 -19.41 4.66
C ARG A 302 2.31 -20.52 3.62
N GLN A 303 1.11 -20.63 3.07
CA GLN A 303 0.78 -21.59 2.03
C GLN A 303 0.09 -20.92 0.86
N LYS A 304 0.54 -21.27 -0.34
CA LYS A 304 -0.02 -20.74 -1.58
C LYS A 304 -1.31 -21.45 -1.94
N GLN A 305 -2.34 -20.67 -2.22
CA GLN A 305 -3.59 -21.12 -2.82
C GLN A 305 -3.61 -20.78 -4.31
N ASN A 306 -4.10 -21.70 -5.14
CA ASN A 306 -4.14 -21.51 -6.58
C ASN A 306 -5.29 -20.56 -6.97
N ILE A 307 -5.00 -19.66 -7.90
CA ILE A 307 -5.97 -18.85 -8.63
C ILE A 307 -5.76 -19.07 -10.13
N LYS A 308 -6.67 -18.58 -10.97
CA LYS A 308 -6.70 -18.87 -12.41
C LYS A 308 -5.36 -18.62 -13.13
N TYR A 309 -4.58 -17.63 -12.74
CA TYR A 309 -3.30 -17.26 -13.39
C TYR A 309 -2.16 -17.06 -12.40
N GLY A 310 -2.17 -17.79 -11.30
CA GLY A 310 -1.10 -17.66 -10.30
C GLY A 310 -1.42 -18.32 -8.98
N SER A 311 -0.82 -17.81 -7.94
CA SER A 311 -1.07 -18.25 -6.57
C SER A 311 -1.02 -17.05 -5.62
N ILE A 312 -1.79 -17.13 -4.54
CA ILE A 312 -1.84 -16.12 -3.49
C ILE A 312 -1.62 -16.75 -2.12
N ASN A 313 -1.24 -15.95 -1.15
CA ASN A 313 -1.29 -16.32 0.27
C ASN A 313 -2.57 -15.79 0.88
N LEU A 314 -3.23 -16.60 1.71
CA LEU A 314 -4.38 -16.16 2.46
C LEU A 314 -3.94 -15.39 3.70
N CYS A 315 -4.15 -14.09 3.69
CA CYS A 315 -3.77 -13.15 4.77
C CYS A 315 -4.91 -12.89 5.76
N ASN A 316 -6.07 -13.54 5.55
CA ASN A 316 -7.23 -13.36 6.39
C ASN A 316 -7.01 -13.89 7.82
N THR A 317 -7.48 -13.12 8.79
CA THR A 317 -7.47 -13.51 10.22
C THR A 317 -8.76 -14.21 10.64
N VAL A 318 -9.80 -14.15 9.80
CA VAL A 318 -11.12 -14.71 10.09
C VAL A 318 -11.67 -15.48 8.90
N ASN A 319 -12.22 -16.67 9.17
CA ASN A 319 -13.10 -17.39 8.27
C ASN A 319 -14.51 -17.49 8.89
N LEU A 320 -15.53 -17.21 8.09
CA LEU A 320 -16.93 -17.35 8.46
C LEU A 320 -17.59 -18.33 7.50
N ILE A 321 -17.92 -19.52 7.98
CA ILE A 321 -18.65 -20.52 7.18
C ILE A 321 -20.10 -20.50 7.63
N ASN A 322 -21.04 -20.49 6.69
CA ASN A 322 -22.42 -20.75 7.01
C ASN A 322 -22.96 -21.96 6.22
N SER A 323 -23.86 -22.71 6.83
CA SER A 323 -24.52 -23.87 6.23
C SER A 323 -25.85 -24.20 6.92
N VAL A 324 -26.66 -24.98 6.22
CA VAL A 324 -27.86 -25.60 6.81
C VAL A 324 -27.52 -26.91 7.56
N GLN A 325 -26.30 -27.45 7.34
CA GLN A 325 -25.84 -28.66 8.02
C GLN A 325 -25.63 -28.36 9.50
N SER A 326 -26.03 -29.25 10.40
CA SER A 326 -25.76 -29.08 11.83
C SER A 326 -24.24 -29.04 12.09
N TRP A 327 -23.82 -28.31 13.11
CA TRP A 327 -22.39 -28.18 13.39
C TRP A 327 -21.76 -29.51 13.78
N GLN A 328 -22.53 -30.42 14.43
CA GLN A 328 -22.05 -31.74 14.81
C GLN A 328 -21.76 -32.60 13.55
N GLU A 329 -22.72 -32.66 12.64
CA GLU A 329 -22.55 -33.38 11.37
C GLU A 329 -21.40 -32.81 10.54
N PHE A 330 -21.31 -31.47 10.43
CA PHE A 330 -20.26 -30.78 9.69
C PHE A 330 -18.88 -31.13 10.25
N LEU A 331 -18.67 -31.03 11.55
CA LEU A 331 -17.37 -31.30 12.17
C LEU A 331 -17.05 -32.80 12.17
N ASP A 332 -18.05 -33.69 12.32
CA ASP A 332 -17.85 -35.12 12.26
C ASP A 332 -17.48 -35.63 10.85
N GLU A 333 -18.06 -35.02 9.80
CA GLU A 333 -17.69 -35.34 8.42
C GLU A 333 -16.29 -34.83 8.08
N LEU A 334 -15.89 -33.67 8.59
CA LEU A 334 -14.51 -33.15 8.44
C LEU A 334 -13.47 -33.97 9.20
N ASN A 335 -13.84 -34.71 10.26
CA ASN A 335 -12.98 -35.69 10.92
C ASN A 335 -12.98 -37.01 10.13
N PHE A 336 -12.39 -36.97 8.96
CA PHE A 336 -12.53 -37.93 7.87
C PHE A 336 -12.17 -39.39 8.25
N ASN A 337 -11.12 -39.59 9.06
CA ASN A 337 -10.64 -40.92 9.42
C ASN A 337 -10.48 -41.11 10.93
N LYS A 338 -10.06 -42.32 11.37
CA LYS A 338 -9.90 -42.64 12.79
C LYS A 338 -8.85 -41.77 13.49
N GLU A 339 -7.76 -41.43 12.79
CA GLU A 339 -6.67 -40.61 13.35
C GLU A 339 -7.14 -39.16 13.48
N ASP A 340 -7.86 -38.60 12.49
CA ASP A 340 -8.42 -37.26 12.58
C ASP A 340 -9.42 -37.15 13.74
N ARG A 341 -10.26 -38.16 13.95
CA ARG A 341 -11.19 -38.25 15.08
C ARG A 341 -10.49 -38.33 16.42
N LYS A 342 -9.43 -39.16 16.52
CA LYS A 342 -8.61 -39.31 17.73
C LYS A 342 -7.96 -37.98 18.11
N HIS A 343 -7.46 -37.23 17.13
CA HIS A 343 -6.80 -35.94 17.36
C HIS A 343 -7.74 -34.73 17.25
N LYS A 344 -9.04 -34.97 17.05
CA LYS A 344 -10.08 -33.91 16.99
C LYS A 344 -9.74 -32.80 16.00
N GLN A 345 -9.23 -33.18 14.83
CA GLN A 345 -8.62 -32.26 13.85
C GLN A 345 -9.57 -31.15 13.37
N ALA A 346 -10.85 -31.46 13.10
CA ALA A 346 -11.83 -30.46 12.74
C ALA A 346 -12.21 -29.56 13.94
N TYR A 347 -12.47 -30.18 15.10
CA TYR A 347 -12.87 -29.45 16.30
C TYR A 347 -11.84 -28.40 16.75
N ARG A 348 -10.55 -28.71 16.61
CA ARG A 348 -9.43 -27.79 16.90
C ARG A 348 -9.36 -26.57 16.01
N ARG A 349 -10.13 -26.55 14.92
CA ARG A 349 -10.11 -25.48 13.91
C ARG A 349 -11.30 -24.52 14.03
N PHE A 350 -12.35 -24.94 14.70
CA PHE A 350 -13.57 -24.15 14.81
C PHE A 350 -13.85 -23.76 16.27
N PRO A 351 -13.23 -22.69 16.78
CA PRO A 351 -13.41 -22.27 18.18
C PRO A 351 -14.79 -21.69 18.48
N LEU A 352 -15.50 -21.16 17.48
CA LEU A 352 -16.79 -20.48 17.66
C LEU A 352 -17.87 -21.04 16.72
N ILE A 353 -19.05 -21.32 17.30
CA ILE A 353 -20.23 -21.77 16.57
C ILE A 353 -21.42 -20.89 16.96
N SER A 354 -22.17 -20.44 15.96
CA SER A 354 -23.45 -19.76 16.16
C SER A 354 -24.57 -20.63 15.60
N VAL A 355 -25.53 -21.01 16.44
CA VAL A 355 -26.73 -21.76 16.05
C VAL A 355 -27.90 -20.78 15.99
N LEU A 356 -28.34 -20.45 14.79
CA LEU A 356 -29.41 -19.48 14.55
C LEU A 356 -30.78 -20.15 14.63
N HIS A 357 -31.72 -19.43 15.24
CA HIS A 357 -33.14 -19.71 15.26
C HIS A 357 -33.89 -18.50 14.68
N THR A 358 -35.19 -18.59 14.61
CA THR A 358 -36.03 -17.54 13.98
C THR A 358 -35.89 -16.18 14.67
N SER A 359 -35.77 -16.12 16.01
CA SER A 359 -35.79 -14.90 16.82
C SER A 359 -34.56 -14.68 17.70
N ASP A 360 -33.70 -15.68 17.80
CA ASP A 360 -32.55 -15.71 18.71
C ASP A 360 -31.44 -16.61 18.15
N TYR A 361 -30.31 -16.68 18.85
CA TYR A 361 -29.24 -17.62 18.52
C TYR A 361 -28.42 -18.01 19.75
N ASP A 362 -27.81 -19.19 19.69
CA ASP A 362 -26.90 -19.69 20.68
C ASP A 362 -25.46 -19.52 20.20
N LEU A 363 -24.61 -18.92 21.02
CA LEU A 363 -23.18 -18.83 20.79
C LEU A 363 -22.46 -19.88 21.62
N LEU A 364 -21.76 -20.80 20.95
CA LEU A 364 -21.00 -21.87 21.56
C LEU A 364 -19.50 -21.60 21.40
N ILE A 365 -18.74 -21.88 22.46
CA ILE A 365 -17.27 -21.82 22.42
C ILE A 365 -16.72 -23.22 22.64
N ASN A 366 -15.69 -23.56 21.88
CA ASN A 366 -14.95 -24.79 22.06
C ASN A 366 -14.13 -24.75 23.35
N LYS A 367 -14.38 -25.71 24.23
CA LYS A 367 -13.80 -25.76 25.59
C LYS A 367 -12.27 -25.89 25.57
N GLY A 368 -11.70 -26.59 24.60
CA GLY A 368 -10.26 -26.74 24.46
C GLY A 368 -9.48 -25.42 24.30
N PHE A 369 -10.09 -24.41 23.68
CA PHE A 369 -9.47 -23.07 23.59
C PHE A 369 -9.55 -22.26 24.89
N ILE A 370 -10.49 -22.62 25.77
CA ILE A 370 -10.64 -21.95 27.07
C ILE A 370 -9.70 -22.58 28.09
N GLU A 371 -9.65 -23.91 28.15
CA GLU A 371 -8.90 -24.67 29.15
C GLU A 371 -7.45 -24.94 28.73
N GLY A 372 -7.12 -24.81 27.44
CA GLY A 372 -5.80 -25.13 26.91
C GLY A 372 -5.49 -26.64 26.90
N ASP A 373 -6.52 -27.48 27.02
CA ASP A 373 -6.41 -28.93 27.13
C ASP A 373 -6.85 -29.66 25.86
N SER A 374 -6.00 -30.56 25.38
CA SER A 374 -6.22 -31.31 24.15
C SER A 374 -7.46 -32.23 24.21
N GLU A 375 -7.83 -32.74 25.37
CA GLU A 375 -8.99 -33.61 25.54
C GLU A 375 -10.33 -32.86 25.45
N SER A 376 -10.31 -31.59 25.78
CA SER A 376 -11.50 -30.71 25.78
C SER A 376 -11.90 -30.18 24.39
N PHE A 377 -11.05 -30.32 23.34
CA PHE A 377 -11.40 -29.83 22.00
C PHE A 377 -12.64 -30.48 21.37
N GLY A 378 -13.07 -31.63 21.81
CA GLY A 378 -14.31 -32.26 21.34
C GLY A 378 -15.59 -31.71 21.98
N GLN A 379 -15.49 -30.73 22.87
CA GLN A 379 -16.60 -30.24 23.68
C GLN A 379 -16.86 -28.76 23.38
N TYR A 380 -18.13 -28.42 23.18
CA TYR A 380 -18.61 -27.04 23.10
C TYR A 380 -19.48 -26.73 24.29
N ILE A 381 -19.27 -25.54 24.86
CA ILE A 381 -20.11 -25.00 25.92
C ILE A 381 -20.91 -23.82 25.39
N GLU A 382 -22.13 -23.70 25.83
CA GLU A 382 -22.92 -22.51 25.56
C GLU A 382 -22.28 -21.32 26.31
N TYR A 383 -21.77 -20.39 25.49
CA TYR A 383 -21.20 -19.13 26.02
C TYR A 383 -22.33 -18.16 26.35
N LYS A 384 -23.30 -18.06 25.47
CA LYS A 384 -24.42 -17.13 25.63
C LYS A 384 -25.58 -17.48 24.70
N HIS A 385 -26.83 -17.37 25.23
CA HIS A 385 -28.03 -17.29 24.45
C HIS A 385 -28.39 -15.82 24.20
N ILE A 386 -28.63 -15.45 22.94
CA ILE A 386 -28.80 -14.03 22.51
C ILE A 386 -30.19 -13.88 21.84
N GLN A 387 -31.00 -13.01 22.41
CA GLN A 387 -32.23 -12.56 21.77
C GLN A 387 -31.92 -11.55 20.68
N GLY A 388 -32.30 -11.85 19.43
CA GLY A 388 -32.07 -10.99 18.28
C GLY A 388 -31.96 -11.80 16.98
N SER A 389 -32.53 -11.28 15.93
CA SER A 389 -32.51 -11.90 14.61
C SER A 389 -32.09 -10.93 13.53
N LEU A 390 -30.98 -11.26 12.88
CA LEU A 390 -30.46 -10.44 11.75
C LEU A 390 -31.49 -10.41 10.60
N ARG A 391 -32.22 -11.49 10.38
CA ARG A 391 -33.30 -11.53 9.41
C ARG A 391 -34.39 -10.49 9.72
N LEU A 392 -34.87 -10.44 10.95
CA LEU A 392 -35.90 -9.48 11.35
C LEU A 392 -35.42 -8.03 11.24
N ILE A 393 -34.15 -7.79 11.56
CA ILE A 393 -33.52 -6.46 11.38
C ILE A 393 -33.53 -6.08 9.90
N ALA A 394 -33.06 -6.95 9.01
CA ALA A 394 -33.03 -6.71 7.57
C ALA A 394 -34.42 -6.47 6.98
N GLU A 395 -35.44 -7.24 7.45
CA GLU A 395 -36.83 -7.09 6.99
C GLU A 395 -37.45 -5.76 7.44
N ARG A 396 -37.21 -5.34 8.69
CA ARG A 396 -37.84 -4.16 9.28
C ARG A 396 -37.10 -2.85 8.99
N CYS A 397 -35.79 -2.92 8.76
CA CYS A 397 -34.94 -1.73 8.52
C CYS A 397 -34.61 -1.53 7.03
N ARG A 398 -35.33 -2.11 6.08
CA ARG A 398 -35.06 -2.02 4.62
C ARG A 398 -34.87 -0.62 4.08
N ALA A 399 -35.50 0.38 4.68
CA ALA A 399 -35.43 1.78 4.26
C ALA A 399 -34.49 2.63 5.12
N ASN A 400 -33.76 2.03 6.06
CA ASN A 400 -32.87 2.74 6.97
C ASN A 400 -31.62 1.90 7.26
N ASP A 401 -30.63 2.05 6.39
CA ASP A 401 -29.38 1.29 6.47
C ASP A 401 -28.55 1.63 7.73
N GLU A 402 -28.62 2.85 8.22
CA GLU A 402 -27.90 3.27 9.43
C GLU A 402 -28.46 2.56 10.67
N LEU A 403 -29.77 2.57 10.83
CA LEU A 403 -30.44 1.83 11.90
C LEU A 403 -30.21 0.31 11.80
N ALA A 404 -30.25 -0.23 10.58
CA ALA A 404 -29.94 -1.64 10.36
C ALA A 404 -28.55 -2.00 10.88
N ARG A 405 -27.52 -1.25 10.48
CA ARG A 405 -26.13 -1.46 10.90
C ARG A 405 -25.93 -1.31 12.41
N GLU A 406 -26.57 -0.32 13.05
CA GLU A 406 -26.54 -0.16 14.50
C GLU A 406 -27.11 -1.40 15.23
N LEU A 407 -28.29 -1.87 14.80
CA LEU A 407 -28.94 -3.03 15.40
C LEU A 407 -28.18 -4.34 15.12
N GLU A 408 -27.63 -4.50 13.91
CA GLU A 408 -26.75 -5.61 13.55
C GLU A 408 -25.54 -5.67 14.48
N ALA A 409 -24.80 -4.55 14.62
CA ALA A 409 -23.63 -4.47 15.49
C ALA A 409 -23.96 -4.78 16.94
N LYS A 410 -25.10 -4.31 17.45
CA LYS A 410 -25.58 -4.63 18.79
C LYS A 410 -25.88 -6.12 18.95
N THR A 411 -26.50 -6.73 17.94
CA THR A 411 -26.86 -8.15 17.97
C THR A 411 -25.64 -9.05 17.96
N VAL A 412 -24.59 -8.73 17.16
CA VAL A 412 -23.36 -9.54 17.09
C VAL A 412 -22.32 -9.19 18.15
N LYS A 413 -22.52 -8.18 18.98
CA LYS A 413 -21.59 -7.77 20.03
C LYS A 413 -21.07 -8.91 20.90
N PRO A 414 -21.92 -9.89 21.34
CA PRO A 414 -21.43 -11.04 22.12
C PRO A 414 -20.43 -11.91 21.35
N VAL A 415 -20.62 -12.05 20.02
CA VAL A 415 -19.69 -12.78 19.14
C VAL A 415 -18.34 -12.08 19.09
N ILE A 416 -18.34 -10.75 18.95
CA ILE A 416 -17.10 -9.94 18.97
C ILE A 416 -16.39 -10.05 20.33
N THR A 417 -17.14 -10.05 21.41
CA THR A 417 -16.55 -10.23 22.76
C THR A 417 -15.86 -11.58 22.88
N ALA A 418 -16.52 -12.66 22.44
CA ALA A 418 -15.95 -14.00 22.45
C ALA A 418 -14.69 -14.11 21.54
N HIS A 419 -14.75 -13.49 20.36
CA HIS A 419 -13.60 -13.42 19.45
C HIS A 419 -12.39 -12.79 20.13
N ASN A 420 -12.55 -11.59 20.69
CA ASN A 420 -11.46 -10.87 21.34
C ASN A 420 -10.86 -11.66 22.52
N GLN A 421 -11.69 -12.36 23.29
CA GLN A 421 -11.21 -13.24 24.36
C GLN A 421 -10.36 -14.41 23.82
N LEU A 422 -10.76 -15.00 22.72
CA LEU A 422 -10.00 -16.09 22.07
C LEU A 422 -8.66 -15.56 21.53
N VAL A 423 -8.68 -14.43 20.81
CA VAL A 423 -7.45 -13.81 20.30
C VAL A 423 -6.48 -13.51 21.44
N SER A 424 -6.94 -12.85 22.50
CA SER A 424 -6.09 -12.57 23.69
C SER A 424 -5.47 -13.84 24.25
N LYS A 425 -6.23 -14.92 24.39
CA LYS A 425 -5.70 -16.20 24.89
C LYS A 425 -4.69 -16.85 23.94
N MET A 426 -4.89 -16.72 22.63
CA MET A 426 -3.95 -17.27 21.63
C MET A 426 -2.67 -16.43 21.54
N GLU A 427 -2.70 -15.17 21.95
CA GLU A 427 -1.56 -14.24 21.99
C GLU A 427 -0.85 -14.22 23.34
N GLU A 428 -1.44 -14.79 24.40
CA GLU A 428 -0.78 -14.96 25.71
C GLU A 428 0.45 -15.85 25.55
N MET A 429 1.60 -15.24 25.28
CA MET A 429 2.90 -15.87 25.41
C MET A 429 3.24 -15.98 26.90
N PRO A 430 3.91 -17.05 27.35
CA PRO A 430 4.47 -17.06 28.70
C PRO A 430 5.39 -15.84 28.83
N ASP A 431 5.11 -14.98 29.79
CA ASP A 431 5.80 -13.70 30.00
C ASP A 431 7.28 -13.82 30.39
N ASP A 432 7.80 -15.02 30.60
CA ASP A 432 9.16 -15.24 31.09
C ASP A 432 10.06 -15.84 29.98
N GLU A 433 10.72 -14.96 29.24
CA GLU A 433 11.74 -15.34 28.26
C GLU A 433 12.84 -16.21 28.93
N SER A 434 13.12 -16.01 30.23
CA SER A 434 14.10 -16.78 30.96
C SER A 434 13.62 -18.21 31.28
N ALA A 435 12.33 -18.40 31.51
CA ALA A 435 11.72 -19.71 31.69
C ALA A 435 11.70 -20.49 30.36
N ILE A 436 11.36 -19.83 29.27
CA ILE A 436 11.42 -20.44 27.92
C ILE A 436 12.85 -20.84 27.57
N ARG A 437 13.82 -19.97 27.79
CA ARG A 437 15.24 -20.26 27.55
C ARG A 437 15.75 -21.41 28.45
N ALA A 438 15.29 -21.51 29.70
CA ALA A 438 15.63 -22.59 30.61
C ALA A 438 14.99 -23.92 30.16
N GLU A 439 13.74 -23.91 29.72
CA GLU A 439 13.04 -25.09 29.22
C GLU A 439 13.74 -25.66 27.97
N PHE A 440 14.17 -24.80 27.06
CA PHE A 440 14.83 -25.19 25.82
C PHE A 440 16.37 -25.25 25.91
N ALA A 441 16.98 -24.96 27.06
CA ALA A 441 18.43 -24.94 27.23
C ALA A 441 19.09 -26.30 26.92
N ASN A 442 18.37 -27.39 27.11
CA ASN A 442 18.84 -28.76 26.86
C ASN A 442 18.41 -29.34 25.51
N TYR A 443 17.61 -28.59 24.72
CA TYR A 443 17.25 -29.01 23.36
C TYR A 443 18.46 -28.80 22.43
N GLY A 444 18.97 -29.89 21.86
CA GLY A 444 20.15 -29.84 20.98
C GLY A 444 21.47 -30.30 21.62
N THR A 445 21.50 -30.52 22.93
CA THR A 445 22.61 -31.24 23.59
C THR A 445 22.37 -32.74 23.52
N MET A 446 22.06 -33.30 22.35
CA MET A 446 22.25 -34.75 22.15
C MET A 446 23.73 -34.97 22.10
N ASP A 447 24.20 -35.71 23.10
CA ASP A 447 25.57 -36.24 23.23
C ASP A 447 25.91 -37.00 21.94
N THR A 448 26.75 -36.42 21.11
CA THR A 448 27.38 -37.10 19.99
C THR A 448 28.59 -37.89 20.48
N THR A 449 28.48 -38.57 21.61
CA THR A 449 29.39 -39.68 21.89
C THR A 449 28.94 -40.82 21.01
N VAL A 450 29.40 -40.81 19.76
CA VAL A 450 29.52 -42.02 19.00
C VAL A 450 30.50 -42.89 19.78
N ASP A 451 30.01 -43.96 20.43
CA ASP A 451 30.82 -45.08 20.86
C ASP A 451 31.60 -45.55 19.61
N THR A 452 32.82 -45.10 19.51
CA THR A 452 33.79 -45.74 18.64
C THR A 452 34.15 -47.07 19.31
N ASP A 453 33.44 -48.13 18.90
CA ASP A 453 33.90 -49.47 19.18
C ASP A 453 35.36 -49.58 18.76
N GLU A 454 36.19 -50.15 19.65
CA GLU A 454 37.62 -50.40 19.49
C GLU A 454 37.92 -51.43 18.38
N ASN A 455 37.29 -51.37 17.24
CA ASN A 455 37.70 -52.18 16.07
C ASN A 455 37.66 -51.30 14.83
N GLY A 456 38.78 -50.63 14.59
CA GLY A 456 39.05 -49.90 13.35
C GLY A 456 39.00 -50.83 12.13
N VAL A 457 37.84 -50.82 11.45
CA VAL A 457 37.76 -51.15 10.02
C VAL A 457 36.77 -50.23 9.36
N LEU A 458 37.20 -49.60 8.26
CA LEU A 458 36.56 -48.61 7.39
C LEU A 458 35.08 -48.84 7.07
#